data_d42a80ad816f25471701198fad264fca
#
_entry.id   d42a80ad816f25471701198fad264fca
#
_cell.length_a   1.000
_cell.length_b   1.000
_cell.length_c   1.000
_cell.angle_alpha   90.00
_cell.angle_beta   90.00
_cell.angle_gamma   90.00
#
_symmetry.space_group_name_H-M   'P 1'
#
loop_
_entity.id
_entity.type
_entity.pdbx_description
1 polymer ?
#
loop_
_entity_poly.entity_id
_entity_poly.type
_entity_poly.pdbx_seq_one_letter_code
_entity_poly.pdbx_strand_id
1 'polypeptide(L)' 'MESIASSSTITNQLTDILGLRLCGIFPAGKEPSIRTLRSWTKLRRIPHHRVGHFVYYDPSEVALHIRTKMKVPARGG' A
#
# COMPACT_ATOMS: atom_id res chain seq x y z
N MET A 1 10.33 3.41 27.93
CA MET A 1 10.64 3.83 27.37
C MET A 1 11.10 3.36 26.25
N GLU A 2 11.87 2.64 26.10
CA GLU A 2 12.34 2.22 25.03
C GLU A 2 11.47 1.49 24.22
N SER A 3 10.63 0.85 24.68
CA SER A 3 9.72 0.15 23.86
C SER A 3 9.13 1.01 22.84
N ILE A 4 9.17 2.26 23.04
CA ILE A 4 8.66 3.16 22.09
C ILE A 4 9.34 3.04 20.78
N ALA A 5 10.61 2.92 20.79
CA ALA A 5 11.36 2.79 19.57
C ALA A 5 10.93 1.55 18.83
N SER A 6 10.67 0.50 19.52
CA SER A 6 10.23 -0.70 18.86
C SER A 6 8.90 -0.51 18.21
N SER A 7 8.03 0.23 18.85
CA SER A 7 6.75 0.46 18.26
C SER A 7 6.88 1.21 16.97
N SER A 8 7.70 2.21 16.93
CA SER A 8 7.83 2.97 15.71
C SER A 8 8.39 2.12 14.61
N THR A 9 9.27 1.22 14.91
CA THR A 9 9.81 0.33 13.90
C THR A 9 8.72 -0.55 13.34
N ILE A 10 7.83 -1.02 14.18
CA ILE A 10 6.78 -1.90 13.73
C ILE A 10 5.82 -1.19 12.80
N THR A 11 5.57 0.07 13.00
CA THR A 11 4.62 0.78 12.16
C THR A 11 5.09 0.93 10.73
N ASN A 12 6.37 0.71 10.47
CA ASN A 12 6.90 0.81 9.13
C ASN A 12 7.16 -0.55 8.52
N GLN A 13 6.54 -1.57 9.05
CA GLN A 13 6.75 -2.92 8.56
C GLN A 13 6.14 -3.12 7.18
N LEU A 14 6.87 -3.77 6.31
CA LEU A 14 6.35 -4.14 5.00
C LEU A 14 5.33 -5.25 5.16
N THR A 15 4.40 -5.30 4.22
CA THR A 15 3.36 -6.33 4.25
C THR A 15 3.21 -6.98 2.89
N ASP A 16 2.59 -8.14 2.85
CA ASP A 16 2.33 -8.81 1.59
C ASP A 16 1.04 -8.25 0.96
N ILE A 17 0.64 -8.83 -0.15
CA ILE A 17 -0.49 -8.31 -0.91
C ILE A 17 -1.80 -8.43 -0.13
N LEU A 18 -1.96 -9.49 0.66
CA LEU A 18 -3.15 -9.63 1.48
C LEU A 18 -3.16 -8.59 2.58
N GLY A 19 -2.04 -8.36 3.22
CA GLY A 19 -1.94 -7.34 4.24
C GLY A 19 -2.18 -5.96 3.68
N LEU A 20 -1.70 -5.69 2.47
CA LEU A 20 -1.95 -4.42 1.82
C LEU A 20 -3.43 -4.22 1.58
N ARG A 21 -4.11 -5.25 1.11
CA ARG A 21 -5.54 -5.17 0.83
C ARG A 21 -6.34 -4.84 2.07
N LEU A 22 -5.91 -5.36 3.21
CA LEU A 22 -6.66 -5.24 4.46
C LEU A 22 -6.11 -4.22 5.43
N CYS A 23 -5.12 -3.43 5.03
CA CYS A 23 -4.45 -2.53 5.96
C CYS A 23 -5.23 -1.24 6.26
N GLY A 24 -6.36 -1.04 5.62
CA GLY A 24 -7.18 0.11 5.92
C GLY A 24 -7.02 1.32 5.01
N ILE A 25 -6.19 1.22 3.99
CA ILE A 25 -6.05 2.34 3.05
C ILE A 25 -7.20 2.36 2.04
N PHE A 26 -7.95 1.28 1.93
CA PHE A 26 -9.12 1.24 1.06
C PHE A 26 -10.38 1.22 1.92
N PRO A 27 -11.49 1.79 1.42
CA PRO A 27 -12.74 1.76 2.18
C PRO A 27 -13.19 0.33 2.45
N ALA A 28 -13.75 0.10 3.61
CA ALA A 28 -14.20 -1.24 3.99
C ALA A 28 -15.24 -1.75 2.98
N GLY A 29 -15.06 -2.97 2.54
CA GLY A 29 -15.94 -3.57 1.55
C GLY A 29 -15.70 -3.12 0.13
N LYS A 30 -14.76 -2.19 -0.07
CA LYS A 30 -14.46 -1.68 -1.40
C LYS A 30 -13.01 -1.93 -1.78
N GLU A 31 -12.35 -2.81 -1.08
CA GLU A 31 -10.95 -3.12 -1.37
C GLU A 31 -10.83 -3.74 -2.77
N PRO A 32 -9.79 -3.41 -3.51
CA PRO A 32 -9.56 -4.07 -4.78
C PRO A 32 -9.29 -5.55 -4.57
N SER A 33 -9.61 -6.36 -5.54
CA SER A 33 -9.33 -7.79 -5.44
C SER A 33 -7.82 -8.04 -5.49
N ILE A 34 -7.42 -9.21 -5.02
CA ILE A 34 -6.02 -9.61 -5.10
C ILE A 34 -5.55 -9.60 -6.54
N ARG A 35 -6.40 -10.02 -7.45
CA ARG A 35 -6.07 -10.02 -8.87
C ARG A 35 -5.77 -8.60 -9.37
N THR A 36 -6.58 -7.65 -8.95
CA THR A 36 -6.37 -6.26 -9.33
C THR A 36 -5.06 -5.73 -8.76
N LEU A 37 -4.79 -6.01 -7.49
CA LEU A 37 -3.55 -5.57 -6.86
C LEU A 37 -2.33 -6.19 -7.53
N ARG A 38 -2.41 -7.44 -7.91
CA ARG A 38 -1.32 -8.10 -8.62
C ARG A 38 -1.09 -7.45 -9.99
N SER A 39 -2.17 -7.10 -10.66
CA SER A 39 -2.07 -6.43 -11.94
C SER A 39 -1.40 -5.07 -11.80
N TRP A 40 -1.79 -4.32 -10.79
CA TRP A 40 -1.19 -3.02 -10.54
C TRP A 40 0.31 -3.15 -10.23
N THR A 41 0.68 -4.17 -9.48
CA THR A 41 2.08 -4.42 -9.17
C THR A 41 2.85 -4.77 -10.43
N LYS A 42 2.30 -5.66 -11.24
CA LYS A 42 2.96 -6.10 -12.46
C LYS A 42 3.15 -4.94 -13.42
N LEU A 43 2.18 -4.05 -13.49
CA LEU A 43 2.24 -2.88 -14.37
C LEU A 43 2.95 -1.70 -13.72
N ARG A 44 3.48 -1.91 -12.52
CA ARG A 44 4.20 -0.88 -11.78
C ARG A 44 3.36 0.36 -11.52
N ARG A 45 2.09 0.14 -11.25
CA ARG A 45 1.19 1.23 -10.95
C ARG A 45 1.17 1.60 -9.48
N ILE A 46 1.69 0.74 -8.61
CA ILE A 46 1.82 1.04 -7.20
C ILE A 46 3.23 0.71 -6.74
N PRO A 47 3.77 1.42 -5.77
CA PRO A 47 5.10 1.15 -5.28
C PRO A 47 5.15 -0.18 -4.54
N HIS A 48 6.21 -0.90 -4.72
CA HIS A 48 6.41 -2.18 -4.07
C HIS A 48 7.90 -2.44 -3.91
N HIS A 49 8.23 -3.39 -3.05
CA HIS A 49 9.62 -3.76 -2.80
C HIS A 49 9.79 -5.22 -3.10
N ARG A 50 10.83 -5.57 -3.85
CA ARG A 50 11.09 -6.95 -4.17
C ARG A 50 12.25 -7.45 -3.34
N VAL A 51 11.99 -8.47 -2.54
CA VAL A 51 13.01 -9.07 -1.69
C VAL A 51 13.12 -10.53 -2.10
N GLY A 52 14.13 -10.84 -2.91
CA GLY A 52 14.28 -12.18 -3.47
C GLY A 52 13.11 -12.50 -4.39
N HIS A 53 12.36 -13.54 -4.06
CA HIS A 53 11.20 -13.93 -4.86
C HIS A 53 9.91 -13.32 -4.35
N PHE A 54 9.99 -12.55 -3.27
CA PHE A 54 8.79 -12.06 -2.62
C PHE A 54 8.59 -10.57 -2.90
N VAL A 55 7.34 -10.16 -2.98
CA VAL A 55 6.98 -8.78 -3.19
C VAL A 55 6.27 -8.29 -1.93
N TYR A 56 6.74 -7.16 -1.41
CA TYR A 56 6.15 -6.57 -0.23
C TYR A 56 5.78 -5.12 -0.49
N TYR A 57 4.91 -4.59 0.33
CA TYR A 57 4.41 -3.23 0.17
C TYR A 57 4.55 -2.47 1.48
N ASP A 58 4.84 -1.19 1.36
CA ASP A 58 4.77 -0.28 2.49
C ASP A 58 3.43 0.43 2.38
N PRO A 59 2.48 0.17 3.27
CA PRO A 59 1.15 0.78 3.16
C PRO A 59 1.19 2.30 3.08
N SER A 60 2.13 2.92 3.77
CA SER A 60 2.26 4.38 3.73
C SER A 60 2.65 4.87 2.34
N GLU A 61 3.58 4.17 1.70
CA GLU A 61 4.00 4.53 0.35
C GLU A 61 2.85 4.34 -0.64
N VAL A 62 2.14 3.23 -0.51
CA VAL A 62 1.02 2.95 -1.41
C VAL A 62 -0.08 3.98 -1.22
N ALA A 63 -0.41 4.32 0.01
CA ALA A 63 -1.43 5.31 0.28
C ALA A 63 -1.06 6.67 -0.30
N LEU A 64 0.18 7.07 -0.13
CA LEU A 64 0.66 8.34 -0.67
C LEU A 64 0.61 8.33 -2.20
N HIS A 65 1.03 7.23 -2.79
CA HIS A 65 1.01 7.10 -4.24
C HIS A 65 -0.41 7.22 -4.79
N ILE A 66 -1.37 6.55 -4.15
CA ILE A 66 -2.76 6.63 -4.58
C ILE A 66 -3.26 8.06 -4.46
N ARG A 67 -2.95 8.72 -3.38
CA ARG A 67 -3.41 10.10 -3.18
C ARG A 67 -2.82 11.08 -4.18
N THR A 68 -1.61 10.84 -4.62
CA THR A 68 -0.93 11.81 -5.48
C THR A 68 -0.95 11.43 -6.95
N LYS A 69 -0.79 10.15 -7.27
CA LYS A 69 -0.67 9.71 -8.66
C LYS A 69 -1.97 9.20 -9.26
N MET A 70 -2.85 8.72 -8.44
CA MET A 70 -4.14 8.23 -8.91
C MET A 70 -5.27 9.19 -8.62
N LYS A 71 -4.92 10.39 -8.18
CA LYS A 71 -5.92 11.39 -7.89
C LYS A 71 -6.53 11.90 -9.17
N VAL A 72 -7.85 12.01 -9.18
CA VAL A 72 -8.56 12.62 -10.29
C VAL A 72 -9.00 14.00 -9.80
N PRO A 73 -8.41 15.06 -10.34
CA PRO A 73 -8.76 16.40 -9.87
C PRO A 73 -10.20 16.75 -10.20
N ALA A 74 -10.78 17.57 -9.35
CA ALA A 74 -12.12 18.04 -9.61
C ALA A 74 -12.14 18.92 -10.84
N ARG A 75 -13.16 18.75 -11.69
CA ARG A 75 -13.22 19.56 -12.84
C ARG A 75 -13.97 20.78 -12.57
N GLY A 76 -13.89 21.68 -13.27
CA GLY A 76 -14.67 22.73 -13.13
C GLY A 76 -14.54 23.49 -12.40
N GLY A 77 -14.12 23.28 -12.22
CA GLY A 77 -13.92 24.21 -11.58
C GLY A 77 -14.38 25.13 -11.83
#